data_5709dd5c97749d03950a00f09578730c
#
_entry.id   5709dd5c97749d03950a00f09578730c
#
_cell.length_a   1.000
_cell.length_b   1.000
_cell.length_c   1.000
_cell.angle_alpha   90.00
_cell.angle_beta   90.00
_cell.angle_gamma   90.00
#
_symmetry.space_group_name_H-M   'P 1'
#
loop_
_entity.id
_entity.type
_entity.pdbx_description
1 polymer ?
#
loop_
_entity_poly.entity_id
_entity_poly.type
_entity_poly.pdbx_seq_one_letter_code
_entity_poly.pdbx_strand_id
1 'polypeptide(L)'
;MQHQTEILFFCPRWGSASIPWAEFAFRVREAGYHGIETDIPSDVQERDELMAALEENELLLIAQHWETVDPLFESHLDEYAGRIAFLASVRPLFINSQTGKDYFSFRENELLLRSAQTTYKALGIPVYHETHRGKFSFAAHITKDFLARIPGLELTLDISHWCTVAESLLEDQQEAVLSAIERTRHIHARVGHTQGPQVADPGSSKWNDALQFHLNCWDKVVELHQQKETPFLTITTEFGPAPYMMHHPLTGKPIADQWELNVWMKEMLQERYITSKVNIA
;
A
#
# COMPACT_ATOMS: atom_id res chain seq x y z
N MET A 1 28.32 -4.69 13.73
CA MET A 1 27.44 -3.51 13.55
C MET A 1 26.04 -4.08 13.36
N GLN A 2 25.07 -3.77 14.23
CA GLN A 2 23.68 -4.17 14.00
C GLN A 2 23.20 -3.48 12.73
N HIS A 3 22.69 -4.25 11.76
CA HIS A 3 22.11 -3.69 10.54
C HIS A 3 20.75 -3.09 10.93
N GLN A 4 20.65 -1.76 10.88
CA GLN A 4 19.38 -1.08 11.13
C GLN A 4 18.53 -1.18 9.85
N THR A 5 17.26 -1.63 9.98
CA THR A 5 16.30 -1.62 8.86
C THR A 5 16.08 -0.20 8.36
N GLU A 6 16.31 0.03 7.09
CA GLU A 6 16.05 1.31 6.43
C GLU A 6 14.55 1.49 6.19
N ILE A 7 14.01 2.68 6.47
CA ILE A 7 12.59 3.00 6.19
C ILE A 7 12.52 3.87 4.94
N LEU A 8 11.92 3.32 3.88
CA LEU A 8 11.79 3.99 2.58
C LEU A 8 10.35 4.47 2.36
N PHE A 9 10.18 5.75 2.05
CA PHE A 9 8.88 6.36 1.80
C PHE A 9 8.60 6.49 0.30
N PHE A 10 7.38 6.10 -0.10
CA PHE A 10 6.90 6.17 -1.48
C PHE A 10 5.71 7.11 -1.61
N CYS A 11 5.66 7.83 -2.72
CA CYS A 11 4.56 8.72 -3.08
C CYS A 11 3.59 7.98 -4.01
N PRO A 12 2.28 7.96 -3.72
CA PRO A 12 1.30 7.39 -4.63
C PRO A 12 1.09 8.31 -5.84
N ARG A 13 1.04 7.74 -7.04
CA ARG A 13 0.63 8.46 -8.26
C ARG A 13 -0.87 8.78 -8.26
N TRP A 14 -1.65 7.99 -7.52
CA TRP A 14 -3.09 8.11 -7.43
C TRP A 14 -3.55 9.53 -7.08
N GLY A 15 -4.41 10.10 -7.92
CA GLY A 15 -4.87 11.49 -7.80
C GLY A 15 -4.00 12.53 -8.51
N SER A 16 -2.85 12.14 -9.06
CA SER A 16 -1.91 13.05 -9.73
C SER A 16 -1.74 12.74 -11.23
N ALA A 17 -2.64 11.96 -11.84
CA ALA A 17 -2.54 11.51 -13.22
C ALA A 17 -2.46 12.65 -14.27
N SER A 18 -2.99 13.83 -13.95
CA SER A 18 -2.92 15.00 -14.84
C SER A 18 -1.56 15.71 -14.87
N ILE A 19 -0.64 15.37 -13.96
CA ILE A 19 0.69 15.97 -13.91
C ILE A 19 1.62 15.15 -14.82
N PRO A 20 2.39 15.75 -15.76
CA PRO A 20 3.36 15.01 -16.56
C PRO A 20 4.38 14.25 -15.69
N TRP A 21 4.87 13.10 -16.16
CA TRP A 21 5.77 12.24 -15.39
C TRP A 21 7.04 12.95 -14.90
N ALA A 22 7.69 13.73 -15.76
CA ALA A 22 8.89 14.47 -15.39
C ALA A 22 8.64 15.48 -14.24
N GLU A 23 7.53 16.23 -14.33
CA GLU A 23 7.14 17.18 -13.29
C GLU A 23 6.76 16.45 -11.98
N PHE A 24 6.00 15.36 -12.09
CA PHE A 24 5.59 14.60 -10.92
C PHE A 24 6.80 13.99 -10.19
N ALA A 25 7.70 13.32 -10.91
CA ALA A 25 8.90 12.70 -10.35
C ALA A 25 9.80 13.76 -9.68
N PHE A 26 10.00 14.90 -10.31
CA PHE A 26 10.73 16.02 -9.71
C PHE A 26 10.08 16.48 -8.38
N ARG A 27 8.76 16.67 -8.35
CA ARG A 27 8.05 17.04 -7.12
C ARG A 27 8.18 15.99 -6.01
N VAL A 28 8.12 14.71 -6.37
CA VAL A 28 8.29 13.58 -5.45
C VAL A 28 9.69 13.59 -4.84
N ARG A 29 10.72 13.81 -5.66
CA ARG A 29 12.12 13.93 -5.21
C ARG A 29 12.31 15.11 -4.26
N GLU A 30 11.84 16.30 -4.64
CA GLU A 30 11.91 17.51 -3.81
C GLU A 30 11.17 17.36 -2.48
N ALA A 31 10.07 16.61 -2.45
CA ALA A 31 9.36 16.30 -1.22
C ALA A 31 10.07 15.23 -0.36
N GLY A 32 11.23 14.70 -0.77
CA GLY A 32 12.05 13.78 0.00
C GLY A 32 11.49 12.34 0.07
N TYR A 33 10.74 11.91 -0.93
CA TYR A 33 10.37 10.50 -1.11
C TYR A 33 11.51 9.73 -1.78
N HIS A 34 11.56 8.42 -1.54
CA HIS A 34 12.54 7.52 -2.12
C HIS A 34 12.06 6.91 -3.45
N GLY A 35 10.76 6.99 -3.73
CA GLY A 35 10.19 6.40 -4.93
C GLY A 35 8.73 6.72 -5.14
N ILE A 36 8.17 6.15 -6.19
CA ILE A 36 6.77 6.28 -6.60
C ILE A 36 6.11 4.91 -6.56
N GLU A 37 4.87 4.86 -6.07
CA GLU A 37 3.97 3.73 -6.24
C GLU A 37 2.90 4.09 -7.26
N THR A 38 2.80 3.28 -8.34
CA THR A 38 1.90 3.55 -9.46
C THR A 38 1.57 2.29 -10.25
N ASP A 39 0.42 2.30 -10.92
CA ASP A 39 0.15 1.43 -12.06
C ASP A 39 1.13 1.73 -13.21
N ILE A 40 1.42 0.72 -14.02
CA ILE A 40 2.34 0.85 -15.16
C ILE A 40 1.53 1.04 -16.43
N PRO A 41 1.76 2.14 -17.17
CA PRO A 41 1.08 2.39 -18.43
C PRO A 41 1.26 1.26 -19.45
N SER A 42 0.18 0.83 -20.08
CA SER A 42 0.23 -0.12 -21.18
C SER A 42 0.75 0.53 -22.48
N ASP A 43 0.53 1.84 -22.64
CA ASP A 43 1.13 2.61 -23.72
C ASP A 43 2.65 2.66 -23.56
N VAL A 44 3.36 2.40 -24.68
CA VAL A 44 4.83 2.29 -24.68
C VAL A 44 5.47 3.65 -24.41
N GLN A 45 4.95 4.71 -25.05
CA GLN A 45 5.53 6.04 -24.90
C GLN A 45 5.37 6.56 -23.47
N GLU A 46 4.16 6.44 -22.90
CA GLU A 46 3.89 6.87 -21.53
C GLU A 46 4.73 6.08 -20.51
N ARG A 47 4.92 4.79 -20.75
CA ARG A 47 5.79 3.94 -19.91
C ARG A 47 7.25 4.37 -20.01
N ASP A 48 7.75 4.67 -21.21
CA ASP A 48 9.12 5.15 -21.40
C ASP A 48 9.32 6.51 -20.71
N GLU A 49 8.32 7.41 -20.76
CA GLU A 49 8.34 8.68 -20.02
C GLU A 49 8.39 8.46 -18.49
N LEU A 50 7.62 7.51 -17.96
CA LEU A 50 7.70 7.12 -16.55
C LEU A 50 9.11 6.63 -16.18
N MET A 51 9.65 5.68 -16.96
CA MET A 51 10.95 5.09 -16.65
C MET A 51 12.08 6.13 -16.73
N ALA A 52 12.06 7.01 -17.73
CA ALA A 52 13.01 8.12 -17.85
C ALA A 52 12.91 9.10 -16.67
N ALA A 53 11.69 9.45 -16.24
CA ALA A 53 11.47 10.34 -15.10
C ALA A 53 11.98 9.73 -13.77
N LEU A 54 11.81 8.43 -13.57
CA LEU A 54 12.35 7.72 -12.40
C LEU A 54 13.87 7.72 -12.40
N GLU A 55 14.49 7.41 -13.54
CA GLU A 55 15.96 7.39 -13.68
C GLU A 55 16.56 8.79 -13.45
N GLU A 56 16.01 9.82 -14.08
CA GLU A 56 16.49 11.21 -13.96
C GLU A 56 16.42 11.73 -12.51
N ASN A 57 15.43 11.29 -11.73
CA ASN A 57 15.24 11.73 -10.35
C ASN A 57 15.77 10.71 -9.31
N GLU A 58 16.43 9.65 -9.73
CA GLU A 58 16.95 8.57 -8.86
C GLU A 58 15.87 7.99 -7.93
N LEU A 59 14.65 7.78 -8.46
CA LEU A 59 13.50 7.27 -7.72
C LEU A 59 13.30 5.78 -7.94
N LEU A 60 12.96 5.07 -6.87
CA LEU A 60 12.56 3.67 -6.90
C LEU A 60 11.10 3.53 -7.38
N LEU A 61 10.75 2.35 -7.88
CA LEU A 61 9.42 2.02 -8.36
C LEU A 61 8.79 0.88 -7.56
N ILE A 62 7.58 1.09 -7.05
CA ILE A 62 6.64 0.04 -6.67
C ILE A 62 5.54 0.01 -7.74
N ALA A 63 5.35 -1.15 -8.38
CA ALA A 63 4.27 -1.31 -9.35
C ALA A 63 2.98 -1.69 -8.65
N GLN A 64 1.91 -0.92 -8.87
CA GLN A 64 0.60 -1.18 -8.28
C GLN A 64 -0.29 -1.93 -9.27
N HIS A 65 -1.00 -2.95 -8.79
CA HIS A 65 -2.00 -3.71 -9.53
C HIS A 65 -3.38 -3.57 -8.89
N TRP A 66 -4.35 -3.06 -9.62
CA TRP A 66 -5.75 -2.91 -9.19
C TRP A 66 -6.75 -3.17 -10.33
N GLU A 67 -6.28 -3.21 -11.58
CA GLU A 67 -7.09 -3.11 -12.81
C GLU A 67 -7.88 -4.38 -13.13
N THR A 68 -7.48 -5.55 -12.61
CA THR A 68 -8.22 -6.80 -12.86
C THR A 68 -9.54 -6.76 -12.12
N VAL A 69 -10.63 -6.59 -12.88
CA VAL A 69 -11.98 -6.36 -12.34
C VAL A 69 -13.04 -7.33 -12.86
N ASP A 70 -12.73 -8.19 -13.83
CA ASP A 70 -13.68 -9.13 -14.40
C ASP A 70 -14.37 -9.94 -13.29
N PRO A 71 -15.71 -10.04 -13.28
CA PRO A 71 -16.45 -10.81 -12.26
C PRO A 71 -16.40 -12.33 -12.47
N LEU A 72 -16.02 -12.80 -13.67
CA LEU A 72 -15.90 -14.24 -13.99
C LEU A 72 -14.50 -14.72 -13.66
N PHE A 73 -14.40 -15.75 -12.84
CA PHE A 73 -13.14 -16.22 -12.30
C PHE A 73 -12.10 -16.59 -13.37
N GLU A 74 -12.48 -17.34 -14.41
CA GLU A 74 -11.54 -17.79 -15.46
C GLU A 74 -10.91 -16.60 -16.20
N SER A 75 -11.72 -15.65 -16.62
CA SER A 75 -11.27 -14.42 -17.28
C SER A 75 -10.40 -13.57 -16.34
N HIS A 76 -10.85 -13.43 -15.08
CA HIS A 76 -10.11 -12.73 -14.04
C HIS A 76 -8.71 -13.34 -13.80
N LEU A 77 -8.61 -14.67 -13.77
CA LEU A 77 -7.34 -15.37 -13.57
C LEU A 77 -6.37 -15.12 -14.74
N ASP A 78 -6.86 -15.19 -15.98
CA ASP A 78 -6.03 -14.95 -17.18
C ASP A 78 -5.56 -13.50 -17.26
N GLU A 79 -6.44 -12.53 -17.03
CA GLU A 79 -6.09 -11.10 -16.98
C GLU A 79 -5.08 -10.83 -15.86
N TYR A 80 -5.34 -11.35 -14.67
CA TYR A 80 -4.46 -11.19 -13.52
C TYR A 80 -3.05 -11.72 -13.78
N ALA A 81 -2.95 -12.96 -14.29
CA ALA A 81 -1.66 -13.56 -14.58
C ALA A 81 -0.86 -12.76 -15.62
N GLY A 82 -1.53 -12.33 -16.70
CA GLY A 82 -0.94 -11.49 -17.74
C GLY A 82 -0.47 -10.14 -17.19
N ARG A 83 -1.30 -9.49 -16.36
CA ARG A 83 -0.96 -8.18 -15.79
C ARG A 83 0.20 -8.27 -14.78
N ILE A 84 0.21 -9.24 -13.88
CA ILE A 84 1.32 -9.44 -12.93
C ILE A 84 2.63 -9.72 -13.68
N ALA A 85 2.61 -10.52 -14.74
CA ALA A 85 3.79 -10.77 -15.57
C ALA A 85 4.28 -9.50 -16.28
N PHE A 86 3.35 -8.67 -16.79
CA PHE A 86 3.68 -7.37 -17.40
C PHE A 86 4.30 -6.41 -16.38
N LEU A 87 3.71 -6.27 -15.19
CA LEU A 87 4.26 -5.41 -14.13
C LEU A 87 5.65 -5.87 -13.68
N ALA A 88 5.88 -7.18 -13.59
CA ALA A 88 7.19 -7.72 -13.25
C ALA A 88 8.26 -7.43 -14.34
N SER A 89 7.85 -7.26 -15.61
CA SER A 89 8.78 -7.03 -16.74
C SER A 89 9.52 -5.69 -16.67
N VAL A 90 8.94 -4.67 -16.01
CA VAL A 90 9.60 -3.36 -15.80
C VAL A 90 10.53 -3.35 -14.59
N ARG A 91 10.68 -4.51 -13.90
CA ARG A 91 11.59 -4.72 -12.78
C ARG A 91 11.42 -3.73 -11.62
N PRO A 92 10.19 -3.56 -11.08
CA PRO A 92 9.97 -2.76 -9.90
C PRO A 92 10.64 -3.39 -8.68
N LEU A 93 10.72 -2.65 -7.56
CA LEU A 93 11.17 -3.21 -6.28
C LEU A 93 10.32 -4.41 -5.86
N PHE A 94 9.02 -4.29 -6.03
CA PHE A 94 8.01 -5.34 -5.91
C PHE A 94 6.69 -4.88 -6.58
N ILE A 95 5.70 -5.77 -6.62
CA ILE A 95 4.35 -5.47 -7.06
C ILE A 95 3.44 -5.45 -5.83
N ASN A 96 2.75 -4.33 -5.57
CA ASN A 96 1.62 -4.26 -4.66
C ASN A 96 0.35 -4.66 -5.41
N SER A 97 -0.38 -5.67 -4.95
CA SER A 97 -1.50 -6.24 -5.69
C SER A 97 -2.80 -6.27 -4.89
N GLN A 98 -3.84 -5.65 -5.41
CA GLN A 98 -5.22 -5.81 -4.97
C GLN A 98 -5.81 -7.08 -5.60
N THR A 99 -5.56 -8.22 -4.99
CA THR A 99 -5.79 -9.55 -5.57
C THR A 99 -7.21 -10.07 -5.36
N GLY A 100 -7.79 -10.63 -6.42
CA GLY A 100 -9.03 -11.40 -6.38
C GLY A 100 -10.27 -10.59 -6.02
N LYS A 101 -11.26 -11.28 -5.49
CA LYS A 101 -12.56 -10.72 -5.09
C LYS A 101 -12.99 -11.31 -3.73
N ASP A 102 -13.73 -10.53 -2.95
CA ASP A 102 -14.29 -10.95 -1.67
C ASP A 102 -15.36 -12.07 -1.81
N TYR A 103 -16.01 -12.13 -2.95
CA TYR A 103 -17.02 -13.18 -3.24
C TYR A 103 -16.47 -14.41 -3.99
N PHE A 104 -15.21 -14.39 -4.42
CA PHE A 104 -14.58 -15.63 -4.93
C PHE A 104 -14.34 -16.60 -3.79
N SER A 105 -14.50 -17.90 -4.08
CA SER A 105 -14.21 -18.95 -3.11
C SER A 105 -12.75 -18.89 -2.64
N PHE A 106 -12.46 -19.53 -1.49
CA PHE A 106 -11.07 -19.68 -1.04
C PHE A 106 -10.19 -20.29 -2.13
N ARG A 107 -10.69 -21.30 -2.84
CA ARG A 107 -9.92 -22.01 -3.88
C ARG A 107 -9.60 -21.11 -5.07
N GLU A 108 -10.55 -20.31 -5.51
CA GLU A 108 -10.36 -19.36 -6.62
C GLU A 108 -9.33 -18.28 -6.22
N ASN A 109 -9.48 -17.66 -5.06
CA ASN A 109 -8.50 -16.69 -4.58
C ASN A 109 -7.11 -17.34 -4.37
N GLU A 110 -7.03 -18.57 -3.86
CA GLU A 110 -5.77 -19.31 -3.74
C GLU A 110 -5.08 -19.50 -5.11
N LEU A 111 -5.81 -19.77 -6.19
CA LEU A 111 -5.23 -19.90 -7.53
C LEU A 111 -4.61 -18.58 -8.02
N LEU A 112 -5.24 -17.45 -7.75
CA LEU A 112 -4.68 -16.13 -8.04
C LEU A 112 -3.37 -15.89 -7.26
N LEU A 113 -3.36 -16.17 -5.96
CA LEU A 113 -2.17 -16.06 -5.12
C LEU A 113 -1.03 -16.96 -5.60
N ARG A 114 -1.34 -18.17 -6.05
CA ARG A 114 -0.36 -19.09 -6.64
C ARG A 114 0.16 -18.61 -8.00
N SER A 115 -0.67 -17.96 -8.81
CA SER A 115 -0.27 -17.34 -10.07
C SER A 115 0.78 -16.26 -9.82
N ALA A 116 0.53 -15.35 -8.87
CA ALA A 116 1.51 -14.34 -8.46
C ALA A 116 2.83 -14.96 -7.96
N GLN A 117 2.74 -16.01 -7.15
CA GLN A 117 3.94 -16.72 -6.67
C GLN A 117 4.73 -17.39 -7.82
N THR A 118 4.04 -17.86 -8.88
CA THR A 118 4.72 -18.41 -10.06
C THR A 118 5.51 -17.33 -10.80
N THR A 119 4.93 -16.14 -10.97
CA THR A 119 5.62 -14.99 -11.56
C THR A 119 6.82 -14.58 -10.72
N TYR A 120 6.68 -14.51 -9.40
CA TYR A 120 7.80 -14.24 -8.49
C TYR A 120 8.94 -15.25 -8.67
N LYS A 121 8.66 -16.54 -8.68
CA LYS A 121 9.67 -17.58 -8.87
C LYS A 121 10.38 -17.50 -10.23
N ALA A 122 9.66 -17.08 -11.27
CA ALA A 122 10.22 -16.99 -12.62
C ALA A 122 11.07 -15.73 -12.84
N LEU A 123 10.67 -14.59 -12.29
CA LEU A 123 11.24 -13.27 -12.60
C LEU A 123 11.99 -12.63 -11.42
N GLY A 124 11.86 -13.17 -10.20
CA GLY A 124 12.51 -12.66 -8.99
C GLY A 124 11.90 -11.39 -8.43
N ILE A 125 10.74 -10.96 -8.92
CA ILE A 125 10.01 -9.77 -8.45
C ILE A 125 8.95 -10.19 -7.44
N PRO A 126 9.05 -9.78 -6.15
CA PRO A 126 8.05 -10.11 -5.14
C PRO A 126 6.67 -9.52 -5.46
N VAL A 127 5.61 -10.21 -5.03
CA VAL A 127 4.24 -9.70 -5.07
C VAL A 127 3.70 -9.68 -3.65
N TYR A 128 3.37 -8.49 -3.14
CA TYR A 128 2.71 -8.31 -1.85
C TYR A 128 1.23 -8.01 -2.08
N HIS A 129 0.38 -8.61 -1.25
CA HIS A 129 -1.06 -8.57 -1.45
C HIS A 129 -1.69 -7.58 -0.48
N GLU A 130 -2.36 -6.57 -1.03
CA GLU A 130 -2.95 -5.51 -0.23
C GLU A 130 -4.18 -5.99 0.56
N THR A 131 -4.26 -5.61 1.82
CA THR A 131 -5.48 -5.73 2.62
C THR A 131 -6.49 -4.68 2.17
N HIS A 132 -7.42 -5.10 1.29
CA HIS A 132 -8.33 -4.17 0.63
C HIS A 132 -9.76 -4.74 0.58
N ARG A 133 -10.76 -3.88 0.94
CA ARG A 133 -12.19 -4.23 0.79
C ARG A 133 -12.52 -4.61 -0.65
N GLY A 134 -13.42 -5.59 -0.84
CA GLY A 134 -13.78 -6.12 -2.16
C GLY A 134 -12.73 -7.04 -2.80
N LYS A 135 -11.64 -7.36 -2.08
CA LYS A 135 -10.58 -8.29 -2.48
C LYS A 135 -10.55 -9.51 -1.55
N PHE A 136 -9.72 -10.54 -1.84
CA PHE A 136 -9.67 -11.74 -0.98
C PHE A 136 -9.37 -11.39 0.50
N SER A 137 -8.60 -10.35 0.72
CA SER A 137 -8.11 -9.85 2.01
C SER A 137 -9.02 -8.78 2.65
N PHE A 138 -10.31 -8.78 2.31
CA PHE A 138 -11.24 -7.69 2.66
C PHE A 138 -11.50 -7.53 4.16
N ALA A 139 -11.30 -8.57 4.97
CA ALA A 139 -11.57 -8.59 6.39
C ALA A 139 -10.44 -9.28 7.17
N ALA A 140 -10.16 -8.82 8.39
CA ALA A 140 -9.07 -9.32 9.21
C ALA A 140 -9.17 -10.83 9.47
N HIS A 141 -10.33 -11.33 9.92
CA HIS A 141 -10.55 -12.75 10.21
C HIS A 141 -10.44 -13.63 8.95
N ILE A 142 -10.92 -13.17 7.79
CA ILE A 142 -10.78 -13.90 6.52
C ILE A 142 -9.31 -13.96 6.10
N THR A 143 -8.59 -12.84 6.19
CA THR A 143 -7.16 -12.79 5.83
C THR A 143 -6.33 -13.70 6.74
N LYS A 144 -6.65 -13.78 8.04
CA LYS A 144 -6.02 -14.72 8.99
C LYS A 144 -6.12 -16.16 8.50
N ASP A 145 -7.29 -16.58 7.98
CA ASP A 145 -7.47 -17.93 7.45
C ASP A 145 -6.60 -18.21 6.22
N PHE A 146 -6.45 -17.23 5.32
CA PHE A 146 -5.52 -17.34 4.19
C PHE A 146 -4.06 -17.42 4.67
N LEU A 147 -3.64 -16.60 5.62
CA LEU A 147 -2.29 -16.61 6.19
C LEU A 147 -1.94 -17.94 6.87
N ALA A 148 -2.89 -18.55 7.56
CA ALA A 148 -2.72 -19.86 8.20
C ALA A 148 -2.54 -20.99 7.17
N ARG A 149 -3.24 -20.92 6.03
CA ARG A 149 -3.24 -21.94 4.99
C ARG A 149 -2.21 -21.75 3.89
N ILE A 150 -1.66 -20.52 3.75
CA ILE A 150 -0.67 -20.18 2.72
C ILE A 150 0.57 -19.57 3.42
N PRO A 151 1.53 -20.39 3.88
CA PRO A 151 2.64 -19.92 4.73
C PRO A 151 3.54 -18.87 4.09
N GLY A 152 3.62 -18.80 2.76
CA GLY A 152 4.44 -17.82 2.02
C GLY A 152 3.70 -16.56 1.60
N LEU A 153 2.45 -16.36 2.05
CA LEU A 153 1.67 -15.17 1.72
C LEU A 153 2.23 -13.95 2.47
N GLU A 154 2.57 -12.91 1.74
CA GLU A 154 3.08 -11.63 2.25
C GLU A 154 2.15 -10.49 1.86
N LEU A 155 2.03 -9.50 2.74
CA LEU A 155 1.01 -8.46 2.65
C LEU A 155 1.60 -7.06 2.47
N THR A 156 0.83 -6.24 1.75
CA THR A 156 0.76 -4.79 1.93
C THR A 156 -0.34 -4.50 2.93
N LEU A 157 -0.02 -3.88 4.06
CA LEU A 157 -0.99 -3.59 5.10
C LEU A 157 -1.62 -2.21 4.90
N ASP A 158 -2.85 -2.18 4.37
CA ASP A 158 -3.78 -1.07 4.49
C ASP A 158 -4.89 -1.46 5.48
N ILE A 159 -4.67 -1.17 6.74
CA ILE A 159 -5.61 -1.55 7.80
C ILE A 159 -6.87 -0.67 7.83
N SER A 160 -6.85 0.45 7.13
CA SER A 160 -7.99 1.38 7.04
C SER A 160 -9.23 0.73 6.43
N HIS A 161 -9.02 -0.18 5.49
CA HIS A 161 -10.11 -0.94 4.88
C HIS A 161 -10.80 -1.88 5.88
N TRP A 162 -10.03 -2.52 6.74
CA TRP A 162 -10.60 -3.42 7.76
C TRP A 162 -11.40 -2.67 8.82
N CYS A 163 -10.93 -1.48 9.23
CA CYS A 163 -11.71 -0.63 10.14
C CYS A 163 -13.11 -0.33 9.57
N THR A 164 -13.18 -0.04 8.28
CA THR A 164 -14.44 0.23 7.59
C THR A 164 -15.33 -1.01 7.47
N VAL A 165 -14.75 -2.16 7.12
CA VAL A 165 -15.50 -3.42 6.94
C VAL A 165 -16.01 -3.96 8.28
N ALA A 166 -15.20 -3.82 9.34
CA ALA A 166 -15.57 -4.27 10.69
C ALA A 166 -16.42 -3.26 11.46
N GLU A 167 -16.58 -2.02 10.95
CA GLU A 167 -17.22 -0.89 11.65
C GLU A 167 -16.64 -0.65 13.06
N SER A 168 -15.34 -0.98 13.26
CA SER A 168 -14.59 -0.88 14.52
C SER A 168 -13.12 -0.57 14.28
N LEU A 169 -12.36 -0.29 15.35
CA LEU A 169 -10.90 -0.25 15.30
C LEU A 169 -10.29 -1.63 15.64
N LEU A 170 -11.01 -2.71 15.34
CA LEU A 170 -10.57 -4.11 15.43
C LEU A 170 -10.14 -4.56 16.85
N GLU A 171 -10.75 -3.96 17.88
CA GLU A 171 -10.42 -4.25 19.29
C GLU A 171 -10.69 -5.73 19.63
N ASP A 172 -11.67 -6.33 18.98
CA ASP A 172 -12.09 -7.74 19.12
C ASP A 172 -11.41 -8.69 18.12
N GLN A 173 -10.55 -8.18 17.21
CA GLN A 173 -9.87 -8.96 16.17
C GLN A 173 -8.34 -8.91 16.27
N GLN A 174 -7.80 -8.68 17.45
CA GLN A 174 -6.36 -8.46 17.66
C GLN A 174 -5.48 -9.60 17.14
N GLU A 175 -5.91 -10.87 17.29
CA GLU A 175 -5.16 -12.01 16.79
C GLU A 175 -5.01 -12.00 15.26
N ALA A 176 -6.09 -11.61 14.54
CA ALA A 176 -6.05 -11.49 13.09
C ALA A 176 -5.14 -10.32 12.65
N VAL A 177 -5.23 -9.19 13.34
CA VAL A 177 -4.37 -8.03 13.09
C VAL A 177 -2.90 -8.38 13.31
N LEU A 178 -2.55 -9.06 14.42
CA LEU A 178 -1.17 -9.49 14.71
C LEU A 178 -0.66 -10.47 13.64
N SER A 179 -1.49 -11.43 13.22
CA SER A 179 -1.12 -12.37 12.15
C SER A 179 -0.80 -11.67 10.83
N ALA A 180 -1.50 -10.58 10.50
CA ALA A 180 -1.22 -9.78 9.32
C ALA A 180 0.06 -8.94 9.48
N ILE A 181 0.26 -8.33 10.65
CA ILE A 181 1.46 -7.55 10.97
C ILE A 181 2.73 -8.40 10.78
N GLU A 182 2.72 -9.66 11.22
CA GLU A 182 3.85 -10.59 11.06
C GLU A 182 4.21 -10.89 9.60
N ARG A 183 3.25 -10.74 8.69
CA ARG A 183 3.38 -11.01 7.25
C ARG A 183 3.48 -9.75 6.39
N THR A 184 3.45 -8.58 7.01
CA THR A 184 3.54 -7.29 6.31
C THR A 184 4.95 -7.04 5.81
N ARG A 185 5.08 -6.62 4.53
CA ARG A 185 6.32 -6.21 3.87
C ARG A 185 6.27 -4.78 3.38
N HIS A 186 5.08 -4.25 3.27
CA HIS A 186 4.81 -2.89 2.84
C HIS A 186 3.63 -2.31 3.63
N ILE A 187 3.65 -1.02 3.89
CA ILE A 187 2.58 -0.32 4.61
C ILE A 187 1.95 0.71 3.68
N HIS A 188 0.63 0.69 3.54
CA HIS A 188 -0.14 1.83 3.06
C HIS A 188 -0.56 2.67 4.28
N ALA A 189 0.11 3.80 4.45
CA ALA A 189 -0.09 4.69 5.59
C ALA A 189 -1.23 5.68 5.33
N ARG A 190 -2.45 5.18 5.41
CA ARG A 190 -3.69 5.94 5.35
C ARG A 190 -4.50 5.71 6.62
N VAL A 191 -4.99 6.77 7.23
CA VAL A 191 -5.82 6.68 8.43
C VAL A 191 -7.28 6.57 8.03
N GLY A 192 -7.89 5.43 8.32
CA GLY A 192 -9.32 5.20 8.18
C GLY A 192 -10.05 5.31 9.52
N HIS A 193 -11.35 5.11 9.48
CA HIS A 193 -12.22 5.07 10.65
C HIS A 193 -13.35 4.05 10.44
N THR A 194 -14.18 3.86 11.45
CA THR A 194 -15.24 2.83 11.44
C THR A 194 -16.28 2.97 10.33
N GLN A 195 -16.39 4.13 9.69
CA GLN A 195 -17.38 4.42 8.65
C GLN A 195 -16.74 4.85 7.31
N GLY A 196 -15.43 4.79 7.20
CA GLY A 196 -14.73 5.16 5.96
C GLY A 196 -13.23 4.86 6.00
N PRO A 197 -12.63 4.53 4.85
CA PRO A 197 -11.22 4.13 4.79
C PRO A 197 -10.26 5.33 4.83
N GLN A 198 -10.77 6.56 4.86
CA GLN A 198 -9.95 7.76 4.92
C GLN A 198 -10.61 8.84 5.75
N VAL A 199 -9.85 9.39 6.71
CA VAL A 199 -10.21 10.62 7.42
C VAL A 199 -9.82 11.83 6.59
N ALA A 200 -10.50 12.97 6.80
CA ALA A 200 -10.22 14.17 6.03
C ALA A 200 -8.91 14.86 6.41
N ASP A 201 -8.57 14.81 7.70
CA ASP A 201 -7.37 15.41 8.28
C ASP A 201 -6.95 14.59 9.49
N PRO A 202 -5.93 13.73 9.34
CA PRO A 202 -5.44 12.87 10.41
C PRO A 202 -4.81 13.65 11.58
N GLY A 203 -4.38 14.89 11.37
CA GLY A 203 -3.85 15.78 12.42
C GLY A 203 -4.93 16.40 13.31
N SER A 204 -6.20 16.28 12.93
CA SER A 204 -7.31 16.81 13.73
C SER A 204 -7.56 15.95 14.98
N SER A 205 -7.76 16.61 16.15
CA SER A 205 -8.06 15.93 17.40
C SER A 205 -9.29 15.01 17.35
N LYS A 206 -10.21 15.25 16.42
CA LYS A 206 -11.37 14.40 16.17
C LYS A 206 -10.96 12.95 15.81
N TRP A 207 -9.80 12.78 15.19
CA TRP A 207 -9.33 11.50 14.68
C TRP A 207 -8.17 10.89 15.49
N ASN A 208 -7.91 11.45 16.69
CA ASN A 208 -6.80 10.98 17.53
C ASN A 208 -6.84 9.46 17.78
N ASP A 209 -8.02 8.90 18.13
CA ASP A 209 -8.13 7.46 18.41
C ASP A 209 -7.84 6.63 17.15
N ALA A 210 -8.36 7.04 16.00
CA ALA A 210 -8.10 6.38 14.73
C ALA A 210 -6.61 6.48 14.35
N LEU A 211 -6.02 7.67 14.41
CA LEU A 211 -4.59 7.87 14.14
C LEU A 211 -3.73 7.00 15.06
N GLN A 212 -4.01 7.03 16.38
CA GLN A 212 -3.23 6.25 17.35
C GLN A 212 -3.35 4.75 17.11
N PHE A 213 -4.53 4.24 16.75
CA PHE A 213 -4.71 2.85 16.38
C PHE A 213 -3.82 2.44 15.19
N HIS A 214 -3.85 3.25 14.11
CA HIS A 214 -3.00 2.99 12.94
C HIS A 214 -1.51 3.06 13.29
N LEU A 215 -1.09 4.06 14.03
CA LEU A 215 0.30 4.19 14.50
C LEU A 215 0.73 2.96 15.31
N ASN A 216 -0.10 2.47 16.23
CA ASN A 216 0.21 1.28 17.02
C ASN A 216 0.40 0.02 16.16
N CYS A 217 -0.35 -0.11 15.06
CA CYS A 217 -0.19 -1.19 14.11
C CYS A 217 1.12 -1.05 13.30
N TRP A 218 1.40 0.13 12.77
CA TRP A 218 2.61 0.40 12.01
C TRP A 218 3.87 0.31 12.86
N ASP A 219 3.84 0.76 14.12
CA ASP A 219 4.94 0.60 15.09
C ASP A 219 5.33 -0.87 15.24
N LYS A 220 4.35 -1.76 15.39
CA LYS A 220 4.61 -3.21 15.50
C LYS A 220 5.24 -3.79 14.23
N VAL A 221 4.82 -3.35 13.04
CA VAL A 221 5.45 -3.76 11.78
C VAL A 221 6.91 -3.31 11.76
N VAL A 222 7.18 -2.03 12.08
CA VAL A 222 8.54 -1.48 12.13
C VAL A 222 9.41 -2.22 13.13
N GLU A 223 8.91 -2.47 14.34
CA GLU A 223 9.62 -3.21 15.38
C GLU A 223 9.99 -4.62 14.93
N LEU A 224 9.07 -5.35 14.30
CA LEU A 224 9.33 -6.70 13.78
C LEU A 224 10.38 -6.72 12.67
N HIS A 225 10.35 -5.75 11.76
CA HIS A 225 11.36 -5.62 10.72
C HIS A 225 12.74 -5.31 11.30
N GLN A 226 12.83 -4.45 12.30
CA GLN A 226 14.07 -4.14 13.02
C GLN A 226 14.61 -5.35 13.77
N GLN A 227 13.73 -6.10 14.46
CA GLN A 227 14.11 -7.34 15.17
C GLN A 227 14.62 -8.43 14.23
N LYS A 228 14.08 -8.49 13.00
CA LYS A 228 14.51 -9.45 11.96
C LYS A 228 15.68 -8.93 11.13
N GLU A 229 16.17 -7.73 11.40
CA GLU A 229 17.26 -7.08 10.67
C GLU A 229 17.00 -7.09 9.14
N THR A 230 15.74 -6.86 8.72
CA THR A 230 15.43 -6.79 7.29
C THR A 230 16.15 -5.59 6.67
N PRO A 231 16.62 -5.68 5.40
CA PRO A 231 17.37 -4.59 4.78
C PRO A 231 16.60 -3.28 4.78
N PHE A 232 15.31 -3.34 4.45
CA PHE A 232 14.43 -2.18 4.42
C PHE A 232 12.96 -2.56 4.71
N LEU A 233 12.16 -1.55 5.06
CA LEU A 233 10.70 -1.57 5.06
C LEU A 233 10.21 -0.37 4.25
N THR A 234 9.19 -0.57 3.41
CA THR A 234 8.63 0.48 2.57
C THR A 234 7.28 0.95 3.11
N ILE A 235 7.03 2.25 2.99
CA ILE A 235 5.77 2.89 3.40
C ILE A 235 5.30 3.83 2.28
N THR A 236 4.10 3.61 1.76
CA THR A 236 3.42 4.57 0.88
C THR A 236 2.40 5.36 1.69
N THR A 237 2.46 6.68 1.65
CA THR A 237 1.42 7.55 2.20
C THR A 237 0.28 7.63 1.19
N GLU A 238 -0.89 7.02 1.50
CA GLU A 238 -1.91 6.78 0.47
C GLU A 238 -3.23 7.50 0.73
N PHE A 239 -3.18 8.78 1.11
CA PHE A 239 -4.40 9.59 1.07
C PHE A 239 -4.79 9.83 -0.38
N GLY A 240 -6.01 9.38 -0.75
CA GLY A 240 -6.50 9.41 -2.11
C GLY A 240 -7.41 10.59 -2.44
N PRO A 241 -7.69 10.83 -3.74
CA PRO A 241 -8.64 11.83 -4.21
C PRO A 241 -10.08 11.41 -3.93
N ALA A 242 -11.06 12.17 -4.43
CA ALA A 242 -12.46 11.74 -4.43
C ALA A 242 -12.62 10.35 -5.11
N PRO A 243 -13.49 9.46 -4.58
CA PRO A 243 -14.46 9.66 -3.50
C PRO A 243 -13.91 9.50 -2.08
N TYR A 244 -12.64 9.17 -1.88
CA TYR A 244 -12.02 9.05 -0.56
C TYR A 244 -11.86 10.42 0.11
N MET A 245 -11.36 11.42 -0.64
CA MET A 245 -11.36 12.80 -0.18
C MET A 245 -12.78 13.37 -0.27
N MET A 246 -13.32 13.79 0.87
CA MET A 246 -14.60 14.46 0.92
C MET A 246 -14.53 15.85 0.30
N HIS A 247 -15.64 16.26 -0.34
CA HIS A 247 -15.78 17.59 -0.91
C HIS A 247 -16.82 18.39 -0.15
N HIS A 248 -16.60 19.70 -0.06
CA HIS A 248 -17.54 20.61 0.53
C HIS A 248 -18.81 20.66 -0.33
N PRO A 249 -20.01 20.36 0.22
CA PRO A 249 -21.21 20.11 -0.58
C PRO A 249 -21.69 21.33 -1.39
N LEU A 250 -21.38 22.56 -0.93
CA LEU A 250 -21.79 23.78 -1.62
C LEU A 250 -20.78 24.27 -2.67
N THR A 251 -19.49 24.04 -2.46
CA THR A 251 -18.45 24.57 -3.34
C THR A 251 -17.85 23.52 -4.28
N GLY A 252 -18.07 22.22 -4.00
CA GLY A 252 -17.48 21.12 -4.71
C GLY A 252 -15.95 21.00 -4.54
N LYS A 253 -15.33 21.83 -3.69
CA LYS A 253 -13.89 21.76 -3.44
C LYS A 253 -13.56 20.67 -2.45
N PRO A 254 -12.39 20.00 -2.57
CA PRO A 254 -11.92 19.06 -1.55
C PRO A 254 -11.76 19.80 -0.21
N ILE A 255 -12.04 19.12 0.90
CA ILE A 255 -11.94 19.70 2.25
C ILE A 255 -10.50 19.74 2.78
N ALA A 256 -9.58 18.99 2.14
CA ALA A 256 -8.15 19.05 2.39
C ALA A 256 -7.38 18.83 1.08
N ASP A 257 -6.14 19.22 1.03
CA ASP A 257 -5.24 18.96 -0.09
C ASP A 257 -4.60 17.57 0.05
N GLN A 258 -4.76 16.74 -0.97
CA GLN A 258 -4.26 15.37 -0.96
C GLN A 258 -2.72 15.32 -0.89
N TRP A 259 -2.05 16.18 -1.63
CA TRP A 259 -0.58 16.23 -1.65
C TRP A 259 -0.03 16.60 -0.27
N GLU A 260 -0.57 17.67 0.32
CA GLU A 260 -0.18 18.16 1.64
C GLU A 260 -0.42 17.10 2.73
N LEU A 261 -1.53 16.34 2.65
CA LEU A 261 -1.80 15.25 3.59
C LEU A 261 -0.78 14.12 3.48
N ASN A 262 -0.41 13.73 2.26
CA ASN A 262 0.58 12.68 2.03
C ASN A 262 1.98 13.13 2.49
N VAL A 263 2.37 14.36 2.23
CA VAL A 263 3.63 14.94 2.71
C VAL A 263 3.65 15.01 4.24
N TRP A 264 2.59 15.53 4.85
CA TRP A 264 2.45 15.61 6.30
C TRP A 264 2.57 14.22 6.96
N MET A 265 1.88 13.21 6.42
CA MET A 265 1.95 11.85 6.94
C MET A 265 3.37 11.29 6.82
N LYS A 266 4.03 11.50 5.69
CA LYS A 266 5.43 11.10 5.50
C LYS A 266 6.34 11.74 6.56
N GLU A 267 6.26 13.05 6.74
CA GLU A 267 7.10 13.78 7.68
C GLU A 267 6.88 13.33 9.12
N MET A 268 5.63 13.13 9.52
CA MET A 268 5.28 12.62 10.84
C MET A 268 5.86 11.22 11.08
N LEU A 269 5.76 10.31 10.11
CA LEU A 269 6.31 8.96 10.22
C LEU A 269 7.84 8.95 10.13
N GLN A 270 8.43 9.86 9.36
CA GLN A 270 9.89 10.05 9.28
C GLN A 270 10.45 10.53 10.62
N GLU A 271 9.82 11.51 11.25
CA GLU A 271 10.16 11.93 12.60
C GLU A 271 10.05 10.77 13.60
N ARG A 272 8.96 10.00 13.55
CA ARG A 272 8.69 8.89 14.46
C ARG A 272 9.69 7.75 14.34
N TYR A 273 10.06 7.34 13.13
CA TYR A 273 10.82 6.11 12.89
C TYR A 273 12.30 6.30 12.61
N ILE A 274 12.70 7.49 12.19
CA ILE A 274 14.09 7.79 11.81
C ILE A 274 14.72 8.80 12.78
N THR A 275 14.13 9.98 12.94
CA THR A 275 14.75 11.11 13.66
C THR A 275 14.74 10.90 15.17
N SER A 276 13.62 10.43 15.73
CA SER A 276 13.48 10.27 17.19
C SER A 276 14.42 9.22 17.78
N LYS A 277 14.91 8.26 16.99
CA LYS A 277 15.86 7.23 17.43
C LYS A 277 17.30 7.72 17.51
N VAL A 278 17.66 8.74 16.75
CA VAL A 278 19.00 9.35 16.77
C VAL A 278 19.25 10.09 18.09
N ASN A 279 18.19 10.52 18.78
CA ASN A 279 18.26 11.27 20.02
C ASN A 279 18.30 10.42 21.31
N ILE A 280 18.22 9.07 21.20
CA ILE A 280 18.21 8.14 22.33
C ILE A 280 19.52 7.31 22.41
N ALA A 281 20.41 7.43 21.45
CA ALA A 281 21.75 6.80 21.42
C ALA A 281 22.84 7.79 21.80
#